data_bf1a45c6187e72474976db84667c568f
#
_entry.id   bf1a45c6187e72474976db84667c568f
#
_cell.length_a   1.000
_cell.length_b   1.000
_cell.length_c   1.000
_cell.angle_alpha   90.00
_cell.angle_beta   90.00
_cell.angle_gamma   90.00
#
_symmetry.space_group_name_H-M   'P 1'
#
loop_
_entity.id
_entity.type
_entity.pdbx_description
1 polymer ?
#
loop_
_entity_poly.entity_id
_entity_poly.type
_entity_poly.pdbx_seq_one_letter_code
_entity_poly.pdbx_strand_id
1 'polypeptide(L)'
;VTRDVWSKVAWVEHTIPTWKRICEPVALNVSRALSGALSEQFGEGAERDVALPDGMAAMLGKTQEMMPRLSAMMFSAQLARALGALAGESFGTFDTGIPLSDTSHAALLPHNVAQFADGLDAPFEEVRQFLAVREAAHRRLFASVPWLEGDLVCAVERYAS
;
A
#
# COMPACT_ATOMS: atom_id res chain seq x y z
N VAL A 1 2.34 -7.36 -27.70
CA VAL A 1 2.15 -7.56 -26.25
C VAL A 1 3.52 -7.56 -25.64
N THR A 2 3.90 -6.48 -24.98
CA THR A 2 5.16 -6.38 -24.28
C THR A 2 5.09 -7.36 -23.10
N ARG A 3 5.96 -8.36 -23.12
CA ARG A 3 6.12 -9.31 -22.02
C ARG A 3 7.16 -8.72 -21.11
N ASP A 4 6.72 -8.05 -20.05
CA ASP A 4 7.64 -7.47 -19.10
C ASP A 4 7.99 -8.51 -18.02
N VAL A 5 9.27 -8.55 -17.71
CA VAL A 5 9.84 -9.39 -16.66
C VAL A 5 10.40 -8.44 -15.62
N TRP A 6 9.86 -8.50 -14.40
CA TRP A 6 10.28 -7.59 -13.35
C TRP A 6 11.03 -8.31 -12.22
N SER A 7 12.01 -7.62 -11.68
CA SER A 7 12.58 -7.97 -10.39
C SER A 7 11.62 -7.53 -9.26
N LYS A 8 11.83 -8.04 -8.05
CA LYS A 8 11.09 -7.56 -6.85
C LYS A 8 11.21 -6.05 -6.66
N VAL A 9 12.39 -5.49 -6.91
CA VAL A 9 12.63 -4.04 -6.81
C VAL A 9 11.82 -3.29 -7.87
N ALA A 10 11.90 -3.71 -9.13
CA ALA A 10 11.10 -3.10 -10.20
C ALA A 10 9.60 -3.21 -9.92
N TRP A 11 9.13 -4.34 -9.39
CA TRP A 11 7.73 -4.51 -9.01
C TRP A 11 7.31 -3.46 -7.95
N VAL A 12 8.10 -3.27 -6.89
CA VAL A 12 7.82 -2.24 -5.88
C VAL A 12 7.79 -0.85 -6.51
N GLU A 13 8.80 -0.49 -7.31
CA GLU A 13 8.91 0.82 -7.95
C GLU A 13 7.70 1.14 -8.83
N HIS A 14 7.28 0.18 -9.65
CA HIS A 14 6.14 0.36 -10.56
C HIS A 14 4.78 0.35 -9.86
N THR A 15 4.68 -0.27 -8.68
CA THR A 15 3.42 -0.36 -7.93
C THR A 15 3.26 0.73 -6.87
N ILE A 16 4.32 1.43 -6.47
CA ILE A 16 4.28 2.52 -5.48
C ILE A 16 3.20 3.57 -5.76
N PRO A 17 3.00 4.07 -7.00
CA PRO A 17 1.97 5.08 -7.25
C PRO A 17 0.56 4.60 -6.88
N THR A 18 0.24 3.36 -7.20
CA THR A 18 -1.05 2.75 -6.86
C THR A 18 -1.19 2.53 -5.36
N TRP A 19 -0.14 2.04 -4.69
CA TRP A 19 -0.15 1.89 -3.24
C TRP A 19 -0.30 3.21 -2.50
N LYS A 20 0.35 4.27 -2.97
CA LYS A 20 0.14 5.62 -2.41
C LYS A 20 -1.31 6.04 -2.50
N ARG A 21 -1.94 5.90 -3.67
CA ARG A 21 -3.35 6.24 -3.89
C ARG A 21 -4.28 5.48 -2.94
N ILE A 22 -4.06 4.18 -2.76
CA ILE A 22 -4.89 3.31 -1.91
C ILE A 22 -4.65 3.56 -0.42
N CYS A 23 -3.39 3.78 -0.01
CA CYS A 23 -3.04 3.90 1.40
C CYS A 23 -3.18 5.32 1.95
N GLU A 24 -3.19 6.35 1.12
CA GLU A 24 -3.27 7.75 1.56
C GLU A 24 -4.55 8.05 2.38
N PRO A 25 -5.76 7.65 1.95
CA PRO A 25 -6.97 7.84 2.76
C PRO A 25 -6.89 7.13 4.12
N VAL A 26 -6.35 5.91 4.14
CA VAL A 26 -6.16 5.14 5.38
C VAL A 26 -5.21 5.85 6.33
N ALA A 27 -4.06 6.33 5.83
CA ALA A 27 -3.08 7.05 6.61
C ALA A 27 -3.65 8.35 7.21
N LEU A 28 -4.46 9.09 6.44
CA LEU A 28 -5.12 10.29 6.89
C LEU A 28 -6.15 10.00 7.99
N ASN A 29 -6.94 8.94 7.85
CA ASN A 29 -7.93 8.56 8.86
C ASN A 29 -7.28 8.09 10.15
N VAL A 30 -6.24 7.27 10.08
CA VAL A 30 -5.46 6.85 11.24
C VAL A 30 -4.82 8.06 11.95
N SER A 31 -4.25 8.99 11.18
CA SER A 31 -3.65 10.21 11.73
C SER A 31 -4.69 11.09 12.45
N ARG A 32 -5.88 11.25 11.86
CA ARG A 32 -6.98 12.02 12.49
C ARG A 32 -7.48 11.36 13.77
N ALA A 33 -7.70 10.04 13.73
CA ALA A 33 -8.14 9.28 14.90
C ALA A 33 -7.13 9.37 16.05
N LEU A 34 -5.84 9.26 15.74
CA LEU A 34 -4.77 9.38 16.73
C LEU A 34 -4.70 10.80 17.31
N SER A 35 -4.80 11.83 16.45
CA SER A 35 -4.80 13.22 16.90
C SER A 35 -6.04 13.55 17.76
N GLY A 36 -7.21 12.99 17.40
CA GLY A 36 -8.43 13.13 18.20
C GLY A 36 -8.29 12.49 19.58
N ALA A 37 -7.83 11.25 19.65
CA ALA A 37 -7.61 10.55 20.92
C ALA A 37 -6.59 11.25 21.82
N LEU A 38 -5.53 11.81 21.22
CA LEU A 38 -4.54 12.59 21.97
C LEU A 38 -5.14 13.91 22.49
N SER A 39 -5.96 14.62 21.70
CA SER A 39 -6.61 15.85 22.14
C SER A 39 -7.64 15.59 23.25
N GLU A 40 -8.38 14.50 23.22
CA GLU A 40 -9.27 14.10 24.31
C GLU A 40 -8.49 13.78 25.58
N GLN A 41 -7.39 13.04 25.46
CA GLN A 41 -6.61 12.62 26.62
C GLN A 41 -5.80 13.76 27.26
N PHE A 42 -5.35 14.72 26.46
CA PHE A 42 -4.56 15.87 26.94
C PHE A 42 -5.36 17.17 27.01
N GLY A 43 -6.51 17.29 26.32
CA GLY A 43 -7.37 18.46 26.30
C GLY A 43 -8.22 18.62 27.56
N GLU A 44 -8.70 17.52 28.13
CA GLU A 44 -9.48 17.56 29.40
C GLU A 44 -8.66 18.00 30.62
N GLY A 45 -7.32 17.99 30.50
CA GLY A 45 -6.42 18.47 31.56
C GLY A 45 -6.02 19.95 31.43
N ALA A 46 -6.26 20.59 30.28
CA ALA A 46 -5.78 21.96 30.00
C ALA A 46 -6.78 23.07 30.36
N GLU A 47 -8.03 22.74 30.71
CA GLU A 47 -9.01 23.74 31.20
C GLU A 47 -8.82 24.15 32.69
N ARG A 48 -7.76 23.67 33.32
CA ARG A 48 -7.35 24.28 34.58
C ARG A 48 -6.45 25.48 34.26
N ASP A 49 -6.93 26.64 34.67
CA ASP A 49 -6.41 28.01 34.61
C ASP A 49 -4.98 28.13 35.24
N VAL A 50 -4.05 27.35 34.75
CA VAL A 50 -2.63 27.45 35.08
C VAL A 50 -1.94 28.06 33.88
N ALA A 51 -1.66 29.36 33.95
CA ALA A 51 -0.80 30.05 32.99
C ALA A 51 0.53 29.27 32.86
N LEU A 52 0.65 28.46 31.80
CA LEU A 52 1.90 27.76 31.49
C LEU A 52 2.98 28.80 31.19
N PRO A 53 4.20 28.67 31.75
CA PRO A 53 5.30 29.53 31.38
C PRO A 53 5.50 29.52 29.85
N ASP A 54 5.76 30.66 29.24
CA ASP A 54 5.92 30.83 27.79
C ASP A 54 6.82 29.79 27.13
N GLY A 55 7.87 29.33 27.83
CA GLY A 55 8.76 28.28 27.37
C GLY A 55 8.13 26.89 27.27
N MET A 56 7.17 26.56 28.15
CA MET A 56 6.50 25.27 28.17
C MET A 56 5.41 25.18 27.09
N ALA A 57 4.72 26.29 26.84
CA ALA A 57 3.76 26.39 25.72
C ALA A 57 4.45 26.23 24.35
N ALA A 58 5.63 26.85 24.20
CA ALA A 58 6.43 26.69 22.97
C ALA A 58 6.98 25.26 22.79
N MET A 59 7.31 24.58 23.86
CA MET A 59 7.76 23.18 23.82
C MET A 59 6.64 22.21 23.48
N LEU A 60 5.44 22.43 24.04
CA LEU A 60 4.24 21.67 23.71
C LEU A 60 3.82 21.87 22.24
N GLY A 61 3.88 23.10 21.72
CA GLY A 61 3.61 23.39 20.32
C GLY A 61 4.56 22.66 19.37
N LYS A 62 5.86 22.65 19.66
CA LYS A 62 6.84 21.90 18.87
C LYS A 62 6.61 20.38 18.91
N THR A 63 6.25 19.85 20.06
CA THR A 63 5.92 18.43 20.20
C THR A 63 4.68 18.08 19.38
N GLN A 64 3.67 18.92 19.37
CA GLN A 64 2.44 18.74 18.60
C GLN A 64 2.68 18.78 17.08
N GLU A 65 3.64 19.60 16.61
CA GLU A 65 4.05 19.62 15.19
C GLU A 65 4.92 18.42 14.79
N MET A 66 5.67 17.84 15.73
CA MET A 66 6.54 16.70 15.46
C MET A 66 5.80 15.36 15.43
N MET A 67 4.72 15.21 16.20
CA MET A 67 3.98 13.96 16.31
C MET A 67 3.40 13.45 14.96
N PRO A 68 2.78 14.29 14.10
CA PRO A 68 2.30 13.84 12.79
C PRO A 68 3.43 13.36 11.88
N ARG A 69 4.61 14.01 11.94
CA ARG A 69 5.77 13.61 11.15
C ARG A 69 6.31 12.26 11.59
N LEU A 70 6.40 12.02 12.88
CA LEU A 70 6.86 10.75 13.44
C LEU A 70 5.88 9.63 13.07
N SER A 71 4.58 9.86 13.21
CA SER A 71 3.54 8.91 12.81
C SER A 71 3.62 8.58 11.31
N ALA A 72 3.81 9.59 10.46
CA ALA A 72 3.98 9.39 9.02
C ALA A 72 5.23 8.57 8.70
N MET A 73 6.35 8.79 9.40
CA MET A 73 7.56 7.99 9.23
C MET A 73 7.35 6.53 9.65
N MET A 74 6.69 6.30 10.78
CA MET A 74 6.39 4.93 11.24
C MET A 74 5.45 4.21 10.27
N PHE A 75 4.40 4.88 9.81
CA PHE A 75 3.47 4.33 8.81
C PHE A 75 4.20 4.01 7.50
N SER A 76 5.04 4.91 7.00
CA SER A 76 5.83 4.71 5.79
C SER A 76 6.78 3.51 5.91
N ALA A 77 7.42 3.35 7.07
CA ALA A 77 8.31 2.21 7.33
C ALA A 77 7.54 0.88 7.38
N GLN A 78 6.35 0.86 7.97
CA GLN A 78 5.49 -0.32 7.99
C GLN A 78 4.99 -0.67 6.59
N LEU A 79 4.54 0.34 5.82
CA LEU A 79 4.12 0.15 4.44
C LEU A 79 5.26 -0.39 3.58
N ALA A 80 6.47 0.16 3.70
CA ALA A 80 7.64 -0.32 2.97
C ALA A 80 7.95 -1.80 3.27
N ARG A 81 7.84 -2.21 4.54
CA ARG A 81 8.02 -3.62 4.93
C ARG A 81 6.93 -4.52 4.35
N ALA A 82 5.67 -4.08 4.40
CA ALA A 82 4.54 -4.81 3.83
C ALA A 82 4.69 -4.98 2.31
N LEU A 83 5.08 -3.92 1.60
CA LEU A 83 5.32 -3.98 0.16
C LEU A 83 6.51 -4.88 -0.19
N GLY A 84 7.57 -4.86 0.62
CA GLY A 84 8.71 -5.76 0.46
C GLY A 84 8.34 -7.23 0.65
N ALA A 85 7.50 -7.56 1.64
CA ALA A 85 6.98 -8.89 1.85
C ALA A 85 6.08 -9.32 0.68
N LEU A 86 5.13 -8.45 0.28
CA LEU A 86 4.23 -8.71 -0.84
C LEU A 86 4.97 -8.93 -2.16
N ALA A 87 6.02 -8.15 -2.43
CA ALA A 87 6.89 -8.35 -3.59
C ALA A 87 7.63 -9.71 -3.55
N GLY A 88 7.81 -10.29 -2.36
CA GLY A 88 8.36 -11.63 -2.17
C GLY A 88 7.41 -12.76 -2.58
N GLU A 89 6.10 -12.51 -2.52
CA GLU A 89 5.04 -13.51 -2.71
C GLU A 89 4.26 -13.33 -4.02
N SER A 90 4.29 -12.12 -4.61
CA SER A 90 3.57 -11.80 -5.84
C SER A 90 4.20 -12.47 -7.06
N PHE A 91 3.37 -12.98 -7.96
CA PHE A 91 3.81 -13.56 -9.26
C PHE A 91 3.75 -12.54 -10.38
N GLY A 92 2.90 -11.50 -10.25
CA GLY A 92 2.67 -10.50 -11.28
C GLY A 92 2.09 -9.19 -10.76
N THR A 93 1.50 -8.43 -11.66
CA THR A 93 0.95 -7.09 -11.39
C THR A 93 -0.51 -7.10 -10.96
N PHE A 94 -1.21 -8.23 -11.13
CA PHE A 94 -2.64 -8.38 -10.81
C PHE A 94 -2.94 -9.38 -9.69
N ASP A 95 -1.92 -9.88 -9.01
CA ASP A 95 -2.10 -10.93 -7.97
C ASP A 95 -2.97 -10.47 -6.79
N THR A 96 -2.97 -9.19 -6.48
CA THR A 96 -3.78 -8.61 -5.40
C THR A 96 -5.26 -8.45 -5.77
N GLY A 97 -5.62 -8.75 -7.02
CA GLY A 97 -6.98 -8.53 -7.54
C GLY A 97 -7.27 -7.09 -7.95
N ILE A 98 -6.33 -6.18 -7.75
CA ILE A 98 -6.37 -4.78 -8.20
C ILE A 98 -5.19 -4.56 -9.14
N PRO A 99 -5.34 -3.82 -10.26
CA PRO A 99 -4.21 -3.47 -11.10
C PRO A 99 -3.26 -2.57 -10.33
N LEU A 100 -2.07 -3.08 -10.03
CA LEU A 100 -1.05 -2.34 -9.26
C LEU A 100 -0.19 -1.43 -10.13
N SER A 101 -0.26 -1.58 -11.44
CA SER A 101 0.43 -0.73 -12.41
C SER A 101 -0.54 -0.34 -13.53
N ASP A 102 -0.07 0.48 -14.47
CA ASP A 102 -0.84 0.77 -15.68
C ASP A 102 -1.32 -0.53 -16.34
N THR A 103 -2.63 -0.62 -16.60
CA THR A 103 -3.29 -1.78 -17.21
C THR A 103 -2.81 -2.09 -18.63
N SER A 104 -1.99 -1.23 -19.23
CA SER A 104 -1.32 -1.49 -20.52
C SER A 104 -0.24 -2.58 -20.42
N HIS A 105 0.30 -2.84 -19.22
CA HIS A 105 1.39 -3.76 -18.97
C HIS A 105 0.93 -4.94 -18.09
N ALA A 106 1.42 -6.12 -18.43
CA ALA A 106 1.34 -7.29 -17.58
C ALA A 106 2.76 -7.83 -17.40
N ALA A 107 3.22 -7.89 -16.17
CA ALA A 107 4.56 -8.36 -15.85
C ALA A 107 4.51 -9.57 -14.92
N LEU A 108 5.50 -10.46 -15.07
CA LEU A 108 5.73 -11.58 -14.16
C LEU A 108 7.04 -11.38 -13.41
N LEU A 109 7.11 -11.95 -12.20
CA LEU A 109 8.30 -12.03 -11.37
C LEU A 109 8.89 -13.45 -11.44
N PRO A 110 9.86 -13.72 -12.34
CA PRO A 110 10.33 -15.07 -12.62
C PRO A 110 10.91 -15.78 -11.41
N HIS A 111 11.54 -15.04 -10.51
CA HIS A 111 12.09 -15.61 -9.28
C HIS A 111 11.00 -16.22 -8.40
N ASN A 112 9.89 -15.51 -8.21
CA ASN A 112 8.78 -15.99 -7.40
C ASN A 112 8.02 -17.12 -8.10
N VAL A 113 7.89 -17.04 -9.43
CA VAL A 113 7.31 -18.12 -10.24
C VAL A 113 8.13 -19.41 -10.12
N ALA A 114 9.46 -19.31 -10.19
CA ALA A 114 10.35 -20.45 -10.02
C ALA A 114 10.26 -21.04 -8.61
N GLN A 115 10.30 -20.19 -7.59
CA GLN A 115 10.18 -20.62 -6.20
C GLN A 115 8.84 -21.32 -5.92
N PHE A 116 7.75 -20.83 -6.50
CA PHE A 116 6.44 -21.46 -6.39
C PHE A 116 6.39 -22.82 -7.10
N ALA A 117 6.97 -22.92 -8.29
CA ALA A 117 7.01 -24.16 -9.05
C ALA A 117 7.80 -25.26 -8.34
N ASP A 118 8.87 -24.93 -7.62
CA ASP A 118 9.67 -25.89 -6.85
C ASP A 118 8.86 -26.61 -5.74
N GLY A 119 7.76 -26.00 -5.29
CA GLY A 119 6.85 -26.56 -4.29
C GLY A 119 5.71 -27.41 -4.88
N LEU A 120 5.61 -27.51 -6.21
CA LEU A 120 4.51 -28.18 -6.91
C LEU A 120 4.99 -29.45 -7.62
N ASP A 121 4.15 -30.49 -7.61
CA ASP A 121 4.34 -31.68 -8.45
C ASP A 121 3.80 -31.42 -9.88
N ALA A 122 4.40 -30.41 -10.54
CA ALA A 122 4.03 -30.00 -11.89
C ALA A 122 5.26 -29.46 -12.65
N PRO A 123 5.34 -29.69 -13.99
CA PRO A 123 6.42 -29.13 -14.79
C PRO A 123 6.48 -27.60 -14.71
N PHE A 124 7.67 -27.04 -14.50
CA PHE A 124 7.89 -25.59 -14.43
C PHE A 124 7.24 -24.82 -15.59
N GLU A 125 7.33 -25.34 -16.78
CA GLU A 125 6.75 -24.70 -17.98
C GLU A 125 5.23 -24.58 -17.92
N GLU A 126 4.54 -25.55 -17.35
CA GLU A 126 3.08 -25.53 -17.17
C GLU A 126 2.68 -24.48 -16.12
N VAL A 127 3.40 -24.42 -14.99
CA VAL A 127 3.19 -23.43 -13.94
C VAL A 127 3.41 -22.03 -14.51
N ARG A 128 4.51 -21.82 -15.21
CA ARG A 128 4.82 -20.53 -15.86
C ARG A 128 3.76 -20.13 -16.87
N GLN A 129 3.31 -21.07 -17.70
CA GLN A 129 2.28 -20.81 -18.70
C GLN A 129 0.95 -20.46 -18.05
N PHE A 130 0.55 -21.19 -17.01
CA PHE A 130 -0.67 -20.91 -16.25
C PHE A 130 -0.66 -19.50 -15.67
N LEU A 131 0.42 -19.12 -14.98
CA LEU A 131 0.55 -17.78 -14.38
C LEU A 131 0.57 -16.67 -15.45
N ALA A 132 1.22 -16.90 -16.59
CA ALA A 132 1.22 -15.95 -17.70
C ALA A 132 -0.16 -15.76 -18.32
N VAL A 133 -0.92 -16.83 -18.48
CA VAL A 133 -2.30 -16.76 -19.00
C VAL A 133 -3.23 -16.07 -17.99
N ARG A 134 -3.09 -16.40 -16.70
CA ARG A 134 -3.82 -15.75 -15.61
C ARG A 134 -3.59 -14.24 -15.59
N GLU A 135 -2.34 -13.82 -15.66
CA GLU A 135 -1.96 -12.40 -15.68
C GLU A 135 -2.51 -11.68 -16.92
N ALA A 136 -2.41 -12.30 -18.08
CA ALA A 136 -2.95 -11.77 -19.32
C ALA A 136 -4.49 -11.68 -19.29
N ALA A 137 -5.17 -12.61 -18.63
CA ALA A 137 -6.62 -12.59 -18.46
C ALA A 137 -7.07 -11.44 -17.56
N HIS A 138 -6.41 -11.20 -16.43
CA HIS A 138 -6.68 -10.07 -15.57
C HIS A 138 -6.46 -8.73 -16.30
N ARG A 139 -5.32 -8.60 -16.98
CA ARG A 139 -5.06 -7.41 -17.79
C ARG A 139 -6.20 -7.16 -18.80
N ARG A 140 -6.63 -8.21 -19.50
CA ARG A 140 -7.72 -8.10 -20.48
C ARG A 140 -9.03 -7.71 -19.83
N LEU A 141 -9.34 -8.24 -18.65
CA LEU A 141 -10.53 -7.88 -17.88
C LEU A 141 -10.54 -6.37 -17.58
N PHE A 142 -9.51 -5.84 -16.97
CA PHE A 142 -9.43 -4.42 -16.62
C PHE A 142 -9.41 -3.51 -17.85
N ALA A 143 -8.75 -3.92 -18.92
CA ALA A 143 -8.79 -3.18 -20.19
C ALA A 143 -10.18 -3.16 -20.84
N SER A 144 -11.00 -4.21 -20.64
CA SER A 144 -12.34 -4.33 -21.22
C SER A 144 -13.42 -3.69 -20.33
N VAL A 145 -13.15 -3.46 -19.06
CA VAL A 145 -14.09 -2.95 -18.06
C VAL A 145 -13.47 -1.74 -17.33
N PRO A 146 -13.41 -0.57 -17.96
CA PRO A 146 -12.65 0.59 -17.46
C PRO A 146 -13.11 1.12 -16.09
N TRP A 147 -14.36 0.91 -15.73
CA TRP A 147 -14.92 1.34 -14.44
C TRP A 147 -14.51 0.45 -13.27
N LEU A 148 -14.10 -0.80 -13.53
CA LEU A 148 -13.87 -1.81 -12.50
C LEU A 148 -12.73 -1.42 -11.53
N GLU A 149 -11.63 -0.86 -12.04
CA GLU A 149 -10.52 -0.38 -11.21
C GLU A 149 -10.99 0.70 -10.25
N GLY A 150 -11.71 1.70 -10.77
CA GLY A 150 -12.23 2.80 -9.96
C GLY A 150 -13.17 2.33 -8.85
N ASP A 151 -14.08 1.42 -9.17
CA ASP A 151 -15.02 0.86 -8.19
C ASP A 151 -14.33 0.05 -7.09
N LEU A 152 -13.31 -0.73 -7.45
CA LEU A 152 -12.51 -1.48 -6.47
C LEU A 152 -11.75 -0.55 -5.54
N VAL A 153 -11.09 0.49 -6.06
CA VAL A 153 -10.40 1.49 -5.24
C VAL A 153 -11.37 2.22 -4.32
N CYS A 154 -12.52 2.69 -4.84
CA CYS A 154 -13.55 3.31 -4.02
C CYS A 154 -14.12 2.38 -2.94
N ALA A 155 -14.19 1.07 -3.21
CA ALA A 155 -14.62 0.10 -2.20
C ALA A 155 -13.60 -0.03 -1.07
N VAL A 156 -12.30 -0.04 -1.39
CA VAL A 156 -11.22 -0.04 -0.40
C VAL A 156 -11.23 1.25 0.44
N GLU A 157 -11.39 2.41 -0.19
CA GLU A 157 -11.48 3.70 0.50
C GLU A 157 -12.66 3.76 1.47
N ARG A 158 -13.83 3.26 1.06
CA ARG A 158 -15.01 3.18 1.94
C ARG A 158 -14.85 2.22 3.11
N TYR A 159 -14.10 1.14 2.91
CA TYR A 159 -13.80 0.21 4.01
C TYR A 159 -12.82 0.80 5.02
N ALA A 160 -11.93 1.68 4.56
CA ALA A 160 -10.90 2.32 5.36
C ALA A 160 -11.38 3.61 6.08
N SER A 161 -12.62 4.07 5.82
CA SER A 161 -13.24 5.28 6.42
C SER A 161 -14.04 4.93 7.65
#